data_ea7c006fd9359dd9925bb8151072774a
#
_entry.id   ea7c006fd9359dd9925bb8151072774a
#
_cell.length_a   1.000
_cell.length_b   1.000
_cell.length_c   1.000
_cell.angle_alpha   90.00
_cell.angle_beta   90.00
_cell.angle_gamma   90.00
#
_symmetry.space_group_name_H-M   'P 1'
#
loop_
_entity.id
_entity.type
_entity.pdbx_description
1 polymer ?
#
loop_
_entity_poly.entity_id
_entity_poly.type
_entity_poly.pdbx_seq_one_letter_code
_entity_poly.pdbx_strand_id
1 'polypeptide(L)'
;MKMYGLPGCDHLRYKPYTPQKNPKIEPGENIFELIRKGDIFLHHPYQTFDPVVDFIRQAASDPDVLAIKQTLYRVSGNSPIIASLAQAAENGKQVSVLVELKARFDEENNIVWAKKLEQAGCHVIYGLVGLKTHSKIALVVRREEDGISRYVHLGTGNYNDSTAKLYTDCGIFTCNEAIGEDATAVFNMLSGYSEPLSWNELSLAPIWLRNKFMKLIGRETAHAKCGQPARIVAKMNSLCDPGIIAALYEASAAGVKIQLIVRGICCLKVGIKGVSENIEVRSIVGNFLEHSRIFWFENNGADEIGRAHV
;
A
#
# COMPACT_ATOMS: atom_id res chain seq x y z
N MET A 1 6.75 -22.64 10.06
CA MET A 1 7.09 -21.82 11.22
C MET A 1 7.27 -22.59 12.54
N LYS A 2 6.89 -23.86 12.62
CA LYS A 2 7.13 -24.69 13.84
C LYS A 2 8.62 -24.79 14.22
N MET A 3 9.53 -24.79 13.25
CA MET A 3 10.98 -24.85 13.51
C MET A 3 11.55 -23.61 14.22
N TYR A 4 11.00 -22.42 13.98
CA TYR A 4 11.47 -21.19 14.62
C TYR A 4 11.26 -21.19 16.15
N GLY A 5 10.28 -21.94 16.63
CA GLY A 5 9.96 -22.08 18.06
C GLY A 5 10.60 -23.26 18.77
N LEU A 6 11.56 -23.97 18.16
CA LEU A 6 12.20 -25.12 18.77
C LEU A 6 12.97 -24.70 20.04
N PRO A 7 12.79 -25.41 21.17
CA PRO A 7 13.56 -25.19 22.40
C PRO A 7 15.07 -25.34 22.16
N GLY A 8 15.89 -24.54 22.81
CA GLY A 8 17.35 -24.59 22.71
C GLY A 8 17.96 -23.95 21.46
N CYS A 9 17.13 -23.42 20.53
CA CYS A 9 17.59 -22.78 19.29
C CYS A 9 17.53 -21.24 19.34
N ASP A 10 17.44 -20.65 20.54
CA ASP A 10 17.30 -19.18 20.71
C ASP A 10 18.50 -18.40 20.17
N HIS A 11 19.71 -18.99 20.23
CA HIS A 11 20.94 -18.41 19.69
C HIS A 11 20.96 -18.29 18.16
N LEU A 12 20.06 -19.02 17.47
CA LEU A 12 19.91 -18.97 16.01
C LEU A 12 18.85 -17.94 15.56
N ARG A 13 18.20 -17.27 16.52
CA ARG A 13 17.18 -16.27 16.21
C ARG A 13 17.79 -14.88 16.19
N TYR A 14 17.29 -14.05 15.30
CA TYR A 14 17.56 -12.62 15.36
C TYR A 14 17.00 -12.01 16.64
N LYS A 15 17.70 -11.05 17.21
CA LYS A 15 17.14 -10.25 18.31
C LYS A 15 15.88 -9.53 17.83
N PRO A 16 14.78 -9.56 18.59
CA PRO A 16 13.59 -8.81 18.25
C PRO A 16 13.92 -7.32 18.07
N TYR A 17 13.46 -6.72 16.99
CA TYR A 17 13.57 -5.29 16.77
C TYR A 17 12.44 -4.59 17.53
N THR A 18 12.74 -3.49 18.22
CA THR A 18 11.73 -2.64 18.86
C THR A 18 11.42 -1.47 17.96
N PRO A 19 10.21 -1.40 17.38
CA PRO A 19 9.81 -0.29 16.52
C PRO A 19 9.85 1.04 17.27
N GLN A 20 10.26 2.10 16.58
CA GLN A 20 10.29 3.45 17.12
C GLN A 20 8.96 4.17 16.87
N LYS A 21 8.63 5.15 17.68
CA LYS A 21 7.50 6.05 17.42
C LYS A 21 7.83 6.96 16.24
N ASN A 22 6.81 7.38 15.49
CA ASN A 22 7.00 8.41 14.49
C ASN A 22 7.19 9.77 15.20
N PRO A 23 8.25 10.53 14.90
CA PRO A 23 8.54 11.79 15.60
C PRO A 23 7.51 12.91 15.35
N LYS A 24 6.65 12.76 14.33
CA LYS A 24 5.57 13.70 14.02
C LYS A 24 4.27 13.41 14.79
N ILE A 25 4.19 12.32 15.56
CA ILE A 25 2.97 11.88 16.22
C ILE A 25 3.25 11.68 17.70
N GLU A 26 2.74 12.59 18.52
CA GLU A 26 2.78 12.43 19.98
C GLU A 26 1.59 11.58 20.46
N PRO A 27 1.76 10.83 21.55
CA PRO A 27 0.67 10.02 22.11
C PRO A 27 -0.53 10.88 22.52
N GLY A 28 -1.71 10.53 22.00
CA GLY A 28 -2.96 11.19 22.35
C GLY A 28 -3.31 12.40 21.48
N GLU A 29 -2.46 12.79 20.55
CA GLU A 29 -2.80 13.83 19.57
C GLU A 29 -3.91 13.38 18.61
N ASN A 30 -4.67 14.36 18.14
CA ASN A 30 -5.67 14.14 17.09
C ASN A 30 -4.97 13.89 15.76
N ILE A 31 -5.09 12.67 15.24
CA ILE A 31 -4.42 12.27 13.99
C ILE A 31 -4.89 13.08 12.78
N PHE A 32 -6.16 13.51 12.76
CA PHE A 32 -6.73 14.30 11.67
C PHE A 32 -6.12 15.70 11.61
N GLU A 33 -5.91 16.33 12.75
CA GLU A 33 -5.23 17.64 12.83
C GLU A 33 -3.76 17.54 12.38
N LEU A 34 -3.09 16.44 12.72
CA LEU A 34 -1.72 16.22 12.25
C LEU A 34 -1.65 16.04 10.74
N ILE A 35 -2.58 15.26 10.16
CA ILE A 35 -2.64 15.04 8.71
C ILE A 35 -2.96 16.35 7.96
N ARG A 36 -3.78 17.24 8.53
CA ARG A 36 -4.04 18.57 7.94
C ARG A 36 -2.81 19.47 7.88
N LYS A 37 -1.88 19.31 8.81
CA LYS A 37 -0.59 20.05 8.80
C LYS A 37 0.37 19.55 7.72
N GLY A 38 0.15 18.35 7.20
CA GLY A 38 0.94 17.76 6.13
C GLY A 38 0.97 16.23 6.18
N ASP A 39 1.37 15.64 5.10
CA ASP A 39 1.44 14.19 4.96
C ASP A 39 2.35 13.54 6.01
N ILE A 40 1.93 12.38 6.48
CA ILE A 40 2.68 11.60 7.47
C ILE A 40 3.08 10.27 6.84
N PHE A 41 4.39 10.07 6.68
CA PHE A 41 4.95 8.83 6.16
C PHE A 41 5.33 7.89 7.29
N LEU A 42 4.99 6.61 7.15
CA LEU A 42 5.35 5.52 8.04
C LEU A 42 6.20 4.48 7.32
N HIS A 43 7.23 3.97 8.03
CA HIS A 43 8.08 2.89 7.54
C HIS A 43 8.14 1.74 8.57
N HIS A 44 7.36 0.69 8.31
CA HIS A 44 7.36 -0.52 9.12
C HIS A 44 8.48 -1.48 8.71
N PRO A 45 9.01 -2.29 9.62
CA PRO A 45 8.76 -2.39 11.06
C PRO A 45 9.56 -1.39 11.90
N TYR A 46 10.29 -0.46 11.27
CA TYR A 46 11.17 0.50 11.96
C TYR A 46 10.37 1.50 12.79
N GLN A 47 9.18 1.85 12.33
CA GLN A 47 8.19 2.61 13.08
C GLN A 47 7.01 1.73 13.46
N THR A 48 6.35 2.06 14.60
CA THR A 48 5.20 1.29 15.11
C THR A 48 4.02 1.36 14.15
N PHE A 49 3.16 0.35 14.22
CA PHE A 49 1.90 0.29 13.47
C PHE A 49 0.75 1.02 14.20
N ASP A 50 0.99 1.45 15.45
CA ASP A 50 -0.01 2.08 16.31
C ASP A 50 -0.73 3.27 15.65
N PRO A 51 -0.06 4.18 14.90
CA PRO A 51 -0.75 5.27 14.24
C PRO A 51 -1.84 4.83 13.26
N VAL A 52 -1.67 3.66 12.61
CA VAL A 52 -2.68 3.11 11.69
C VAL A 52 -3.89 2.59 12.46
N VAL A 53 -3.66 1.97 13.61
CA VAL A 53 -4.73 1.54 14.52
C VAL A 53 -5.45 2.76 15.10
N ASP A 54 -4.69 3.76 15.55
CA ASP A 54 -5.21 4.98 16.16
C ASP A 54 -6.04 5.80 15.17
N PHE A 55 -5.67 5.83 13.91
CA PHE A 55 -6.44 6.47 12.85
C PHE A 55 -7.88 5.93 12.76
N ILE A 56 -8.06 4.62 12.78
CA ILE A 56 -9.38 4.01 12.75
C ILE A 56 -10.08 4.12 14.10
N ARG A 57 -9.34 3.99 15.22
CA ARG A 57 -9.89 4.11 16.56
C ARG A 57 -10.43 5.52 16.85
N GLN A 58 -9.68 6.55 16.50
CA GLN A 58 -10.13 7.94 16.63
C GLN A 58 -11.33 8.21 15.70
N ALA A 59 -11.28 7.73 14.44
CA ALA A 59 -12.42 7.83 13.53
C ALA A 59 -13.69 7.19 14.10
N ALA A 60 -13.58 6.07 14.81
CA ALA A 60 -14.73 5.37 15.38
C ALA A 60 -15.44 6.19 16.47
N SER A 61 -14.70 7.00 17.22
CA SER A 61 -15.21 7.76 18.38
C SER A 61 -15.49 9.23 18.08
N ASP A 62 -14.93 9.77 17.00
CA ASP A 62 -15.05 11.19 16.65
C ASP A 62 -16.45 11.51 16.10
N PRO A 63 -17.23 12.42 16.72
CA PRO A 63 -18.60 12.74 16.30
C PRO A 63 -18.69 13.37 14.90
N ASP A 64 -17.61 14.00 14.42
CA ASP A 64 -17.57 14.64 13.11
C ASP A 64 -17.26 13.67 11.98
N VAL A 65 -16.83 12.44 12.28
CA VAL A 65 -16.62 11.40 11.27
C VAL A 65 -17.97 10.86 10.80
N LEU A 66 -18.21 10.94 9.49
CA LEU A 66 -19.43 10.52 8.82
C LEU A 66 -19.35 9.10 8.29
N ALA A 67 -18.19 8.74 7.70
CA ALA A 67 -18.01 7.45 7.08
C ALA A 67 -16.56 6.94 7.21
N ILE A 68 -16.42 5.61 7.29
CA ILE A 68 -15.15 4.91 7.22
C ILE A 68 -15.26 3.83 6.16
N LYS A 69 -14.31 3.80 5.22
CA LYS A 69 -14.22 2.76 4.19
C LYS A 69 -12.83 2.14 4.23
N GLN A 70 -12.73 0.82 4.27
CA GLN A 70 -11.44 0.13 4.42
C GLN A 70 -11.39 -1.20 3.68
N THR A 71 -10.23 -1.51 3.09
CA THR A 71 -9.94 -2.83 2.54
C THR A 71 -9.25 -3.70 3.58
N LEU A 72 -9.64 -4.94 3.71
CA LEU A 72 -9.02 -5.95 4.59
C LEU A 72 -8.65 -7.19 3.79
N TYR A 73 -7.38 -7.54 3.78
CA TYR A 73 -6.87 -8.73 3.08
C TYR A 73 -6.49 -9.85 4.07
N ARG A 74 -5.69 -9.53 5.08
CA ARG A 74 -5.30 -10.41 6.17
C ARG A 74 -5.44 -9.67 7.48
N VAL A 75 -6.15 -10.24 8.40
CA VAL A 75 -6.43 -9.63 9.70
C VAL A 75 -5.94 -10.56 10.80
N SER A 76 -5.35 -10.01 11.85
CA SER A 76 -4.95 -10.79 13.03
C SER A 76 -6.17 -11.28 13.82
N GLY A 77 -6.01 -12.37 14.58
CA GLY A 77 -7.11 -13.00 15.33
C GLY A 77 -7.83 -12.08 16.32
N ASN A 78 -7.14 -11.09 16.92
CA ASN A 78 -7.70 -10.05 17.79
C ASN A 78 -7.35 -8.68 17.24
N SER A 79 -7.80 -8.37 16.03
CA SER A 79 -7.48 -7.12 15.36
C SER A 79 -8.16 -5.92 16.04
N PRO A 80 -7.37 -4.94 16.52
CA PRO A 80 -7.93 -3.70 17.06
C PRO A 80 -8.65 -2.88 15.99
N ILE A 81 -8.26 -3.02 14.72
CA ILE A 81 -8.92 -2.37 13.58
C ILE A 81 -10.34 -2.90 13.41
N ILE A 82 -10.54 -4.23 13.45
CA ILE A 82 -11.88 -4.84 13.37
C ILE A 82 -12.76 -4.36 14.52
N ALA A 83 -12.23 -4.32 15.73
CA ALA A 83 -12.97 -3.82 16.89
C ALA A 83 -13.38 -2.35 16.70
N SER A 84 -12.48 -1.51 16.21
CA SER A 84 -12.77 -0.10 15.95
C SER A 84 -13.79 0.11 14.83
N LEU A 85 -13.73 -0.68 13.75
CA LEU A 85 -14.72 -0.61 12.66
C LEU A 85 -16.13 -1.03 13.13
N ALA A 86 -16.22 -2.09 13.95
CA ALA A 86 -17.48 -2.51 14.56
C ALA A 86 -18.04 -1.42 15.46
N GLN A 87 -17.22 -0.86 16.37
CA GLN A 87 -17.59 0.24 17.23
C GLN A 87 -18.05 1.49 16.43
N ALA A 88 -17.41 1.80 15.31
CA ALA A 88 -17.81 2.91 14.46
C ALA A 88 -19.24 2.73 13.91
N ALA A 89 -19.58 1.52 13.48
CA ALA A 89 -20.92 1.21 12.99
C ALA A 89 -21.95 1.27 14.13
N GLU A 90 -21.64 0.73 15.30
CA GLU A 90 -22.46 0.82 16.52
C GLU A 90 -22.69 2.28 16.95
N ASN A 91 -21.70 3.17 16.73
CA ASN A 91 -21.80 4.61 16.94
C ASN A 91 -22.57 5.35 15.82
N GLY A 92 -23.21 4.63 14.89
CA GLY A 92 -24.06 5.18 13.84
C GLY A 92 -23.33 5.72 12.61
N LYS A 93 -22.01 5.44 12.46
CA LYS A 93 -21.26 5.89 11.29
C LYS A 93 -21.48 4.93 10.11
N GLN A 94 -21.35 5.47 8.88
CA GLN A 94 -21.38 4.64 7.67
C GLN A 94 -20.03 3.90 7.53
N VAL A 95 -20.03 2.60 7.79
CA VAL A 95 -18.81 1.77 7.70
C VAL A 95 -18.94 0.79 6.55
N SER A 96 -18.06 0.90 5.55
CA SER A 96 -17.97 -0.03 4.42
C SER A 96 -16.63 -0.75 4.44
N VAL A 97 -16.65 -2.06 4.49
CA VAL A 97 -15.42 -2.87 4.60
C VAL A 97 -15.38 -3.88 3.47
N LEU A 98 -14.35 -3.82 2.65
CA LEU A 98 -14.07 -4.87 1.69
C LEU A 98 -13.21 -5.95 2.35
N VAL A 99 -13.72 -7.18 2.39
CA VAL A 99 -13.02 -8.34 2.94
C VAL A 99 -12.66 -9.30 1.81
N GLU A 100 -11.36 -9.56 1.61
CA GLU A 100 -10.89 -10.57 0.66
C GLU A 100 -10.96 -11.97 1.27
N LEU A 101 -11.97 -12.76 0.85
CA LEU A 101 -12.17 -14.10 1.39
C LEU A 101 -11.11 -15.11 0.92
N LYS A 102 -10.53 -14.92 -0.28
CA LYS A 102 -9.53 -15.84 -0.84
C LYS A 102 -8.09 -15.51 -0.41
N ALA A 103 -7.92 -14.96 0.79
CA ALA A 103 -6.58 -14.73 1.36
C ALA A 103 -5.99 -16.07 1.81
N ARG A 104 -4.95 -16.56 1.12
CA ARG A 104 -4.31 -17.86 1.39
C ARG A 104 -4.01 -18.03 2.89
N PHE A 105 -4.47 -19.14 3.48
CA PHE A 105 -4.30 -19.55 4.89
C PHE A 105 -5.07 -18.70 5.92
N ASP A 106 -5.90 -17.77 5.50
CA ASP A 106 -6.67 -16.90 6.41
C ASP A 106 -8.18 -16.89 6.05
N GLU A 107 -8.63 -17.80 5.18
CA GLU A 107 -10.00 -17.85 4.65
C GLU A 107 -11.04 -17.99 5.76
N GLU A 108 -10.83 -18.93 6.69
CA GLU A 108 -11.77 -19.18 7.81
C GLU A 108 -11.86 -17.96 8.73
N ASN A 109 -10.72 -17.34 9.08
CA ASN A 109 -10.68 -16.16 9.91
C ASN A 109 -11.40 -14.98 9.25
N ASN A 110 -11.19 -14.77 7.95
CA ASN A 110 -11.81 -13.67 7.23
C ASN A 110 -13.33 -13.81 7.16
N ILE A 111 -13.86 -15.05 7.05
CA ILE A 111 -15.31 -15.31 7.13
C ILE A 111 -15.86 -14.95 8.51
N VAL A 112 -15.19 -15.34 9.58
CA VAL A 112 -15.61 -15.02 10.96
C VAL A 112 -15.65 -13.50 11.18
N TRP A 113 -14.60 -12.77 10.73
CA TRP A 113 -14.55 -11.33 10.87
C TRP A 113 -15.57 -10.59 10.00
N ALA A 114 -15.81 -11.07 8.77
CA ALA A 114 -16.85 -10.52 7.92
C ALA A 114 -18.23 -10.59 8.61
N LYS A 115 -18.61 -11.75 9.15
CA LYS A 115 -19.86 -11.94 9.89
C LYS A 115 -19.93 -11.03 11.13
N LYS A 116 -18.84 -10.87 11.88
CA LYS A 116 -18.81 -9.97 13.04
C LYS A 116 -19.05 -8.52 12.64
N LEU A 117 -18.44 -8.07 11.54
CA LEU A 117 -18.64 -6.72 11.02
C LEU A 117 -20.09 -6.50 10.53
N GLU A 118 -20.68 -7.48 9.82
CA GLU A 118 -22.10 -7.43 9.42
C GLU A 118 -23.03 -7.32 10.63
N GLN A 119 -22.80 -8.12 11.67
CA GLN A 119 -23.58 -8.09 12.91
C GLN A 119 -23.49 -6.73 13.64
N ALA A 120 -22.35 -6.04 13.52
CA ALA A 120 -22.18 -4.70 14.06
C ALA A 120 -22.81 -3.59 13.20
N GLY A 121 -23.37 -3.93 12.02
CA GLY A 121 -24.01 -2.98 11.10
C GLY A 121 -23.08 -2.42 10.02
N CYS A 122 -21.89 -2.99 9.84
CA CYS A 122 -21.02 -2.61 8.72
C CYS A 122 -21.55 -3.15 7.39
N HIS A 123 -21.42 -2.36 6.32
CA HIS A 123 -21.61 -2.85 4.95
C HIS A 123 -20.38 -3.62 4.50
N VAL A 124 -20.47 -4.95 4.43
CA VAL A 124 -19.35 -5.82 4.03
C VAL A 124 -19.44 -6.13 2.55
N ILE A 125 -18.34 -5.89 1.84
CA ILE A 125 -18.19 -6.19 0.41
C ILE A 125 -17.24 -7.40 0.30
N TYR A 126 -17.68 -8.44 -0.40
CA TYR A 126 -16.92 -9.68 -0.59
C TYR A 126 -16.22 -9.70 -1.94
N GLY A 127 -15.10 -9.00 -2.04
CA GLY A 127 -14.22 -9.04 -3.20
C GLY A 127 -14.87 -8.92 -4.58
N LEU A 128 -14.06 -8.91 -5.63
CA LEU A 128 -14.54 -8.93 -7.02
C LEU A 128 -14.40 -10.34 -7.61
N VAL A 129 -15.39 -10.78 -8.37
CA VAL A 129 -15.33 -12.09 -9.05
C VAL A 129 -14.19 -12.09 -10.07
N GLY A 130 -13.33 -13.11 -9.99
CA GLY A 130 -12.18 -13.27 -10.90
C GLY A 130 -10.93 -12.44 -10.55
N LEU A 131 -11.02 -11.51 -9.61
CA LEU A 131 -9.90 -10.71 -9.11
C LEU A 131 -9.68 -10.92 -7.62
N LYS A 132 -8.48 -10.58 -7.14
CA LYS A 132 -8.18 -10.47 -5.71
C LYS A 132 -7.98 -9.03 -5.35
N THR A 133 -8.71 -8.54 -4.37
CA THR A 133 -8.47 -7.19 -3.86
C THR A 133 -7.27 -7.19 -2.94
N HIS A 134 -6.17 -6.64 -3.44
CA HIS A 134 -4.91 -6.58 -2.71
C HIS A 134 -4.50 -5.15 -2.30
N SER A 135 -5.30 -4.15 -2.61
CA SER A 135 -5.09 -2.76 -2.18
C SER A 135 -5.17 -2.62 -0.66
N LYS A 136 -4.38 -1.73 -0.09
CA LYS A 136 -4.41 -1.36 1.33
C LYS A 136 -4.71 0.12 1.42
N ILE A 137 -6.01 0.39 1.53
CA ILE A 137 -6.56 1.72 1.55
C ILE A 137 -7.60 1.83 2.66
N ALA A 138 -7.53 2.90 3.44
CA ALA A 138 -8.55 3.32 4.38
C ALA A 138 -8.91 4.78 4.09
N LEU A 139 -10.19 5.07 4.04
CA LEU A 139 -10.76 6.39 3.80
C LEU A 139 -11.66 6.74 4.96
N VAL A 140 -11.41 7.87 5.61
CA VAL A 140 -12.27 8.50 6.60
C VAL A 140 -12.82 9.79 6.02
N VAL A 141 -14.14 9.93 6.05
CA VAL A 141 -14.85 11.14 5.63
C VAL A 141 -15.28 11.88 6.89
N ARG A 142 -14.78 13.09 7.10
CA ARG A 142 -15.00 13.90 8.30
C ARG A 142 -15.56 15.26 7.94
N ARG A 143 -16.47 15.75 8.78
CA ARG A 143 -16.95 17.12 8.72
C ARG A 143 -15.91 18.03 9.38
N GLU A 144 -15.52 19.08 8.69
CA GLU A 144 -14.64 20.12 9.19
C GLU A 144 -15.38 21.47 9.18
N GLU A 145 -14.80 22.50 9.76
CA GLU A 145 -15.40 23.85 9.75
C GLU A 145 -15.57 24.40 8.33
N ASP A 146 -14.64 24.04 7.43
CA ASP A 146 -14.61 24.47 6.03
C ASP A 146 -15.32 23.51 5.06
N GLY A 147 -15.96 22.45 5.56
CA GLY A 147 -16.70 21.49 4.74
C GLY A 147 -16.40 20.03 5.06
N ILE A 148 -16.36 19.18 4.04
CA ILE A 148 -16.09 17.76 4.19
C ILE A 148 -14.67 17.45 3.71
N SER A 149 -13.86 16.92 4.61
CA SER A 149 -12.50 16.47 4.30
C SER A 149 -12.42 14.94 4.22
N ARG A 150 -11.52 14.47 3.35
CA ARG A 150 -11.22 13.06 3.15
C ARG A 150 -9.81 12.78 3.65
N TYR A 151 -9.69 11.93 4.65
CA TYR A 151 -8.42 11.48 5.19
C TYR A 151 -8.14 10.07 4.70
N VAL A 152 -7.02 9.87 4.05
CA VAL A 152 -6.68 8.61 3.40
C VAL A 152 -5.41 8.04 4.00
N HIS A 153 -5.44 6.77 4.39
CA HIS A 153 -4.23 5.98 4.58
C HIS A 153 -4.05 5.03 3.41
N LEU A 154 -2.88 5.10 2.82
CA LEU A 154 -2.45 4.17 1.80
C LEU A 154 -1.24 3.39 2.33
N GLY A 155 -1.27 2.06 2.27
CA GLY A 155 -0.16 1.21 2.76
C GLY A 155 0.34 0.21 1.71
N THR A 156 1.62 -0.16 1.73
CA THR A 156 2.12 -1.34 1.02
C THR A 156 1.87 -2.62 1.81
N GLY A 157 1.74 -2.51 3.14
CA GLY A 157 1.50 -3.57 4.08
C GLY A 157 0.03 -3.82 4.38
N ASN A 158 -0.30 -5.05 4.76
CA ASN A 158 -1.64 -5.39 5.20
C ASN A 158 -1.99 -4.66 6.50
N TYR A 159 -3.29 -4.44 6.74
CA TYR A 159 -3.81 -3.96 8.03
C TYR A 159 -3.76 -5.06 9.09
N ASN A 160 -2.54 -5.45 9.44
CA ASN A 160 -2.25 -6.55 10.36
C ASN A 160 -1.02 -6.20 11.20
N ASP A 161 -1.23 -5.96 12.48
CA ASP A 161 -0.23 -5.57 13.48
C ASP A 161 0.88 -6.60 13.66
N SER A 162 0.58 -7.88 13.48
CA SER A 162 1.57 -8.96 13.59
C SER A 162 2.52 -8.97 12.39
N THR A 163 2.02 -8.82 11.16
CA THR A 163 2.86 -8.77 9.97
C THR A 163 3.62 -7.46 9.85
N ALA A 164 3.09 -6.36 10.38
CA ALA A 164 3.76 -5.06 10.41
C ALA A 164 5.08 -5.08 11.22
N LYS A 165 5.29 -6.06 12.09
CA LYS A 165 6.54 -6.27 12.83
C LYS A 165 7.59 -7.10 12.08
N LEU A 166 7.21 -7.71 10.96
CA LEU A 166 8.03 -8.68 10.23
C LEU A 166 8.30 -8.29 8.78
N TYR A 167 7.54 -7.34 8.24
CA TYR A 167 7.61 -6.92 6.84
C TYR A 167 8.09 -5.48 6.74
N THR A 168 8.97 -5.19 5.78
CA THR A 168 9.29 -3.81 5.44
C THR A 168 8.18 -3.26 4.56
N ASP A 169 7.42 -2.33 5.10
CA ASP A 169 6.30 -1.70 4.42
C ASP A 169 6.29 -0.20 4.62
N CYS A 170 5.68 0.50 3.67
CA CYS A 170 5.48 1.93 3.74
C CYS A 170 3.99 2.25 3.87
N GLY A 171 3.66 3.28 4.63
CA GLY A 171 2.34 3.85 4.74
C GLY A 171 2.39 5.38 4.62
N ILE A 172 1.33 5.99 4.13
CA ILE A 172 1.17 7.44 4.11
C ILE A 172 -0.24 7.80 4.54
N PHE A 173 -0.35 8.78 5.43
CA PHE A 173 -1.58 9.48 5.71
C PHE A 173 -1.58 10.80 4.95
N THR A 174 -2.69 11.13 4.33
CA THR A 174 -2.86 12.38 3.58
C THR A 174 -4.31 12.84 3.63
N CYS A 175 -4.53 14.13 3.51
CA CYS A 175 -5.82 14.74 3.22
C CYS A 175 -5.81 15.48 1.87
N ASN A 176 -4.88 15.13 0.98
CA ASN A 176 -4.85 15.66 -0.38
C ASN A 176 -6.18 15.36 -1.08
N GLU A 177 -6.82 16.39 -1.64
CA GLU A 177 -8.16 16.30 -2.22
C GLU A 177 -8.20 15.33 -3.40
N ALA A 178 -7.24 15.40 -4.32
CA ALA A 178 -7.15 14.52 -5.49
C ALA A 178 -7.02 13.04 -5.10
N ILE A 179 -6.22 12.73 -4.08
CA ILE A 179 -6.10 11.37 -3.53
C ILE A 179 -7.40 10.96 -2.82
N GLY A 180 -8.06 11.88 -2.12
CA GLY A 180 -9.34 11.65 -1.45
C GLY A 180 -10.48 11.32 -2.42
N GLU A 181 -10.54 12.03 -3.55
CA GLU A 181 -11.47 11.75 -4.65
C GLU A 181 -11.21 10.39 -5.28
N ASP A 182 -9.96 10.10 -5.61
CA ASP A 182 -9.55 8.81 -6.16
C ASP A 182 -9.86 7.66 -5.18
N ALA A 183 -9.60 7.85 -3.89
CA ALA A 183 -9.95 6.87 -2.85
C ALA A 183 -11.46 6.61 -2.79
N THR A 184 -12.27 7.66 -2.95
CA THR A 184 -13.73 7.53 -3.04
C THR A 184 -14.13 6.73 -4.29
N ALA A 185 -13.52 7.02 -5.43
CA ALA A 185 -13.75 6.32 -6.69
C ALA A 185 -13.36 4.83 -6.60
N VAL A 186 -12.24 4.51 -5.92
CA VAL A 186 -11.85 3.11 -5.64
C VAL A 186 -12.96 2.36 -4.92
N PHE A 187 -13.48 2.92 -3.82
CA PHE A 187 -14.53 2.25 -3.05
C PHE A 187 -15.86 2.17 -3.82
N ASN A 188 -16.20 3.17 -4.62
CA ASN A 188 -17.39 3.12 -5.48
C ASN A 188 -17.26 2.00 -6.52
N MET A 189 -16.10 1.86 -7.17
CA MET A 189 -15.84 0.76 -8.11
C MET A 189 -15.89 -0.61 -7.42
N LEU A 190 -15.28 -0.75 -6.24
CA LEU A 190 -15.30 -2.00 -5.47
C LEU A 190 -16.71 -2.38 -4.99
N SER A 191 -17.59 -1.39 -4.79
CA SER A 191 -18.99 -1.61 -4.42
C SER A 191 -19.90 -1.84 -5.64
N GLY A 192 -19.36 -1.82 -6.86
CA GLY A 192 -20.12 -2.06 -8.09
C GLY A 192 -20.97 -0.88 -8.58
N TYR A 193 -20.74 0.34 -8.05
CA TYR A 193 -21.55 1.50 -8.40
C TYR A 193 -21.12 2.16 -9.72
N SER A 194 -19.82 2.34 -9.96
CA SER A 194 -19.32 2.99 -11.18
C SER A 194 -17.83 2.76 -11.41
N GLU A 195 -17.42 2.77 -12.68
CA GLU A 195 -16.01 2.88 -13.07
C GLU A 195 -15.68 4.36 -13.32
N PRO A 196 -14.60 4.91 -12.72
CA PRO A 196 -14.17 6.27 -13.00
C PRO A 196 -13.63 6.41 -14.42
N LEU A 197 -13.88 7.55 -15.06
CA LEU A 197 -13.36 7.85 -16.40
C LEU A 197 -11.85 8.12 -16.39
N SER A 198 -11.34 8.66 -15.30
CA SER A 198 -9.92 9.01 -15.10
C SER A 198 -9.53 8.92 -13.64
N TRP A 199 -8.25 8.94 -13.40
CA TRP A 199 -7.62 8.99 -12.08
C TRP A 199 -6.76 10.24 -11.98
N ASN A 200 -6.77 10.90 -10.82
CA ASN A 200 -5.93 12.06 -10.56
C ASN A 200 -4.49 11.60 -10.23
N GLU A 201 -4.32 10.93 -9.10
CA GLU A 201 -3.03 10.51 -8.56
C GLU A 201 -2.89 8.97 -8.50
N LEU A 202 -3.97 8.27 -8.15
CA LEU A 202 -3.95 6.83 -8.03
C LEU A 202 -3.99 6.15 -9.41
N SER A 203 -3.59 4.89 -9.45
CA SER A 203 -3.71 4.05 -10.64
C SER A 203 -3.95 2.61 -10.20
N LEU A 204 -5.02 2.00 -10.71
CA LEU A 204 -5.43 0.66 -10.32
C LEU A 204 -5.01 -0.40 -11.33
N ALA A 205 -4.58 -1.54 -10.80
CA ALA A 205 -4.44 -2.77 -11.56
C ALA A 205 -5.79 -3.54 -11.61
N PRO A 206 -6.05 -4.30 -12.67
CA PRO A 206 -5.18 -4.56 -13.83
C PRO A 206 -5.32 -3.54 -14.97
N ILE A 207 -6.28 -2.61 -14.92
CA ILE A 207 -6.71 -1.83 -16.09
C ILE A 207 -5.71 -0.70 -16.41
N TRP A 208 -5.34 0.13 -15.41
CA TRP A 208 -4.60 1.38 -15.66
C TRP A 208 -3.11 1.31 -15.28
N LEU A 209 -2.76 0.57 -14.22
CA LEU A 209 -1.42 0.61 -13.63
C LEU A 209 -0.32 0.19 -14.60
N ARG A 210 -0.54 -0.88 -15.38
CA ARG A 210 0.42 -1.34 -16.39
C ARG A 210 0.70 -0.27 -17.43
N ASN A 211 -0.34 0.38 -17.93
CA ASN A 211 -0.22 1.44 -18.94
C ASN A 211 0.49 2.67 -18.37
N LYS A 212 0.26 3.01 -17.11
CA LYS A 212 1.01 4.09 -16.42
C LYS A 212 2.50 3.76 -16.38
N PHE A 213 2.90 2.54 -15.99
CA PHE A 213 4.31 2.15 -16.03
C PHE A 213 4.91 2.18 -17.43
N MET A 214 4.22 1.68 -18.44
CA MET A 214 4.68 1.76 -19.84
C MET A 214 4.94 3.21 -20.27
N LYS A 215 4.01 4.12 -19.92
CA LYS A 215 4.16 5.55 -20.19
C LYS A 215 5.37 6.16 -19.49
N LEU A 216 5.57 5.86 -18.19
CA LEU A 216 6.68 6.39 -17.42
C LEU A 216 8.04 5.88 -17.91
N ILE A 217 8.16 4.58 -18.20
CA ILE A 217 9.38 4.02 -18.79
C ILE A 217 9.65 4.63 -20.16
N GLY A 218 8.63 4.78 -21.01
CA GLY A 218 8.75 5.43 -22.32
C GLY A 218 9.19 6.90 -22.23
N ARG A 219 8.74 7.62 -21.20
CA ARG A 219 9.16 9.00 -20.93
C ARG A 219 10.65 9.07 -20.59
N GLU A 220 11.15 8.24 -19.68
CA GLU A 220 12.58 8.17 -19.37
C GLU A 220 13.41 7.80 -20.60
N THR A 221 12.91 6.86 -21.43
CA THR A 221 13.54 6.50 -22.70
C THR A 221 13.65 7.70 -23.66
N ALA A 222 12.61 8.52 -23.75
CA ALA A 222 12.62 9.74 -24.58
C ALA A 222 13.61 10.78 -24.03
N HIS A 223 13.66 10.99 -22.72
CA HIS A 223 14.64 11.89 -22.08
C HIS A 223 16.08 11.44 -22.37
N ALA A 224 16.40 10.16 -22.22
CA ALA A 224 17.72 9.62 -22.51
C ALA A 224 18.12 9.81 -23.99
N LYS A 225 17.21 9.56 -24.94
CA LYS A 225 17.43 9.80 -26.38
C LYS A 225 17.71 11.26 -26.71
N CYS A 226 17.20 12.20 -25.90
CA CYS A 226 17.46 13.63 -26.02
C CYS A 226 18.70 14.09 -25.23
N GLY A 227 19.46 13.18 -24.63
CA GLY A 227 20.62 13.52 -23.80
C GLY A 227 20.28 14.16 -22.45
N GLN A 228 19.02 14.03 -22.01
CA GLN A 228 18.53 14.55 -20.74
C GLN A 228 18.72 13.53 -19.62
N PRO A 229 18.76 13.98 -18.33
CA PRO A 229 18.77 13.08 -17.18
C PRO A 229 17.61 12.08 -17.22
N ALA A 230 17.93 10.79 -17.09
CA ALA A 230 16.94 9.73 -17.14
C ALA A 230 17.39 8.52 -16.31
N ARG A 231 16.60 8.16 -15.29
CA ARG A 231 16.91 7.07 -14.39
C ARG A 231 15.62 6.45 -13.84
N ILE A 232 15.67 5.15 -13.63
CA ILE A 232 14.59 4.39 -12.99
C ILE A 232 15.15 3.64 -11.80
N VAL A 233 14.52 3.81 -10.62
CA VAL A 233 14.78 2.98 -9.44
C VAL A 233 13.47 2.33 -9.03
N ALA A 234 13.43 1.00 -8.99
CA ALA A 234 12.20 0.30 -8.69
C ALA A 234 12.42 -0.87 -7.73
N LYS A 235 11.57 -0.95 -6.71
CA LYS A 235 11.51 -2.07 -5.76
C LYS A 235 10.16 -2.77 -5.92
N MET A 236 10.20 -4.10 -6.15
CA MET A 236 9.00 -4.88 -6.44
C MET A 236 9.10 -6.31 -5.95
N ASN A 237 7.96 -7.00 -5.89
CA ASN A 237 7.92 -8.41 -5.49
C ASN A 237 8.43 -9.34 -6.59
N SER A 238 7.97 -9.15 -7.85
CA SER A 238 8.35 -9.98 -8.99
C SER A 238 8.39 -9.13 -10.26
N LEU A 239 9.20 -9.54 -11.24
CA LEU A 239 9.31 -8.90 -12.54
C LEU A 239 9.19 -9.98 -13.62
N CYS A 240 7.97 -10.18 -14.16
CA CYS A 240 7.64 -11.26 -15.09
C CYS A 240 6.86 -10.78 -16.33
N ASP A 241 6.29 -9.55 -16.34
CA ASP A 241 5.55 -9.04 -17.51
C ASP A 241 6.49 -8.82 -18.68
N PRO A 242 6.30 -9.54 -19.82
CA PRO A 242 7.21 -9.47 -20.95
C PRO A 242 7.25 -8.09 -21.62
N GLY A 243 6.11 -7.36 -21.61
CA GLY A 243 6.06 -6.02 -22.18
C GLY A 243 6.80 -4.98 -21.34
N ILE A 244 6.69 -5.06 -20.01
CA ILE A 244 7.47 -4.20 -19.09
C ILE A 244 8.97 -4.52 -19.22
N ILE A 245 9.35 -5.80 -19.30
CA ILE A 245 10.75 -6.21 -19.47
C ILE A 245 11.30 -5.68 -20.80
N ALA A 246 10.56 -5.80 -21.90
CA ALA A 246 10.96 -5.26 -23.20
C ALA A 246 11.15 -3.73 -23.14
N ALA A 247 10.21 -3.01 -22.54
CA ALA A 247 10.32 -1.55 -22.36
C ALA A 247 11.55 -1.14 -21.52
N LEU A 248 11.89 -1.92 -20.47
CA LEU A 248 13.10 -1.69 -19.68
C LEU A 248 14.38 -1.96 -20.50
N TYR A 249 14.38 -2.95 -21.38
CA TYR A 249 15.51 -3.18 -22.31
C TYR A 249 15.66 -2.02 -23.30
N GLU A 250 14.57 -1.54 -23.89
CA GLU A 250 14.60 -0.37 -24.78
C GLU A 250 15.12 0.88 -24.05
N ALA A 251 14.67 1.11 -22.81
CA ALA A 251 15.14 2.21 -21.98
C ALA A 251 16.65 2.09 -21.70
N SER A 252 17.13 0.90 -21.33
CA SER A 252 18.55 0.65 -21.11
C SER A 252 19.39 0.88 -22.36
N ALA A 253 18.94 0.36 -23.52
CA ALA A 253 19.60 0.58 -24.82
C ALA A 253 19.65 2.07 -25.22
N ALA A 254 18.69 2.87 -24.78
CA ALA A 254 18.67 4.32 -24.95
C ALA A 254 19.58 5.08 -23.97
N GLY A 255 20.16 4.41 -22.97
CA GLY A 255 21.06 5.01 -21.98
C GLY A 255 20.46 5.31 -20.62
N VAL A 256 19.19 4.93 -20.36
CA VAL A 256 18.56 5.08 -19.03
C VAL A 256 19.28 4.20 -18.01
N LYS A 257 19.68 4.77 -16.87
CA LYS A 257 20.20 4.00 -15.74
C LYS A 257 19.06 3.37 -14.98
N ILE A 258 19.06 2.05 -14.84
CA ILE A 258 17.95 1.29 -14.25
C ILE A 258 18.47 0.46 -13.09
N GLN A 259 17.93 0.69 -11.89
CA GLN A 259 18.28 -0.04 -10.68
C GLN A 259 17.03 -0.70 -10.10
N LEU A 260 17.05 -2.03 -10.07
CA LEU A 260 15.91 -2.83 -9.64
C LEU A 260 16.23 -3.59 -8.37
N ILE A 261 15.32 -3.54 -7.40
CA ILE A 261 15.34 -4.39 -6.22
C ILE A 261 14.16 -5.36 -6.35
N VAL A 262 14.45 -6.60 -6.73
CA VAL A 262 13.41 -7.59 -7.01
C VAL A 262 13.44 -8.70 -5.96
N ARG A 263 12.30 -8.88 -5.28
CA ARG A 263 12.11 -10.00 -4.38
C ARG A 263 11.35 -11.13 -5.11
N GLY A 264 11.94 -12.32 -5.18
CA GLY A 264 11.32 -13.48 -5.81
C GLY A 264 11.68 -13.58 -7.29
N ILE A 265 10.71 -13.88 -8.15
CA ILE A 265 10.94 -14.19 -9.55
C ILE A 265 11.35 -12.95 -10.35
N CYS A 266 12.46 -13.04 -11.08
CA CYS A 266 12.92 -12.03 -12.03
C CYS A 266 13.20 -12.70 -13.37
N CYS A 267 12.40 -12.38 -14.39
CA CYS A 267 12.57 -12.89 -15.76
C CYS A 267 13.44 -11.98 -16.64
N LEU A 268 13.94 -10.87 -16.10
CA LEU A 268 14.84 -9.95 -16.79
C LEU A 268 16.28 -10.42 -16.63
N LYS A 269 17.03 -10.49 -17.74
CA LYS A 269 18.47 -10.80 -17.78
C LYS A 269 19.30 -9.53 -17.92
N VAL A 270 20.28 -9.34 -17.02
CA VAL A 270 21.17 -8.17 -17.02
C VAL A 270 22.49 -8.45 -17.74
N GLY A 271 23.24 -7.39 -18.07
CA GLY A 271 24.61 -7.46 -18.56
C GLY A 271 24.74 -7.87 -20.04
N ILE A 272 23.67 -7.80 -20.84
CA ILE A 272 23.71 -8.02 -22.29
C ILE A 272 24.08 -6.71 -22.97
N LYS A 273 25.23 -6.70 -23.67
CA LYS A 273 25.72 -5.53 -24.39
C LYS A 273 24.70 -5.00 -25.41
N GLY A 274 24.46 -3.70 -25.40
CA GLY A 274 23.50 -3.03 -26.25
C GLY A 274 22.03 -3.27 -25.89
N VAL A 275 21.74 -4.05 -24.82
CA VAL A 275 20.37 -4.37 -24.40
C VAL A 275 20.13 -4.04 -22.93
N SER A 276 20.92 -4.64 -22.01
CA SER A 276 20.67 -4.51 -20.58
C SER A 276 21.94 -4.16 -19.79
N GLU A 277 22.90 -3.52 -20.41
CA GLU A 277 24.16 -3.10 -19.78
C GLU A 277 23.97 -1.98 -18.74
N ASN A 278 22.91 -1.19 -18.87
CA ASN A 278 22.55 -0.13 -17.94
C ASN A 278 21.54 -0.56 -16.87
N ILE A 279 21.27 -1.88 -16.76
CA ILE A 279 20.34 -2.43 -15.78
C ILE A 279 21.11 -3.17 -14.69
N GLU A 280 20.88 -2.76 -13.44
CA GLU A 280 21.33 -3.50 -12.26
C GLU A 280 20.13 -4.13 -11.55
N VAL A 281 20.24 -5.40 -11.17
CA VAL A 281 19.22 -6.09 -10.38
C VAL A 281 19.85 -6.59 -9.09
N ARG A 282 19.19 -6.30 -7.97
CA ARG A 282 19.58 -6.77 -6.63
C ARG A 282 18.39 -7.43 -5.95
N SER A 283 18.67 -8.31 -5.00
CA SER A 283 17.69 -8.86 -4.07
C SER A 283 18.18 -8.65 -2.65
N ILE A 284 17.27 -8.29 -1.75
CA ILE A 284 17.59 -8.09 -0.34
C ILE A 284 17.00 -9.25 0.44
N VAL A 285 17.85 -9.94 1.19
CA VAL A 285 17.49 -11.02 2.12
C VAL A 285 18.05 -10.68 3.49
N GLY A 286 17.20 -10.64 4.50
CA GLY A 286 17.59 -10.25 5.86
C GLY A 286 16.54 -10.64 6.90
N ASN A 287 16.52 -9.92 8.02
CA ASN A 287 15.62 -10.16 9.15
C ASN A 287 14.15 -10.02 8.79
N PHE A 288 13.84 -9.09 7.87
CA PHE A 288 12.49 -8.72 7.51
C PHE A 288 12.18 -9.16 6.08
N LEU A 289 10.91 -9.43 5.81
CA LEU A 289 10.45 -9.65 4.44
C LEU A 289 10.38 -8.31 3.71
N GLU A 290 11.15 -8.17 2.63
CA GLU A 290 11.13 -6.98 1.78
C GLU A 290 9.82 -6.94 0.97
N HIS A 291 8.84 -6.19 1.47
CA HIS A 291 7.46 -6.23 0.97
C HIS A 291 7.01 -4.94 0.29
N SER A 292 7.62 -3.81 0.63
CA SER A 292 7.29 -2.53 0.00
C SER A 292 7.53 -2.54 -1.51
N ARG A 293 6.71 -1.81 -2.24
CA ARG A 293 6.83 -1.60 -3.68
C ARG A 293 6.92 -0.11 -3.92
N ILE A 294 8.05 0.34 -4.46
CA ILE A 294 8.38 1.75 -4.63
C ILE A 294 8.99 1.91 -6.00
N PHE A 295 8.55 2.92 -6.74
CA PHE A 295 9.02 3.23 -8.09
C PHE A 295 9.36 4.71 -8.15
N TRP A 296 10.54 5.00 -8.64
CA TRP A 296 11.03 6.34 -8.84
C TRP A 296 11.52 6.53 -10.28
N PHE A 297 11.12 7.63 -10.88
CA PHE A 297 11.49 8.06 -12.21
C PHE A 297 12.08 9.46 -12.14
N GLU A 298 13.25 9.68 -12.75
CA GLU A 298 13.97 10.94 -12.65
C GLU A 298 13.29 12.11 -13.37
N ASN A 299 12.58 11.82 -14.45
CA ASN A 299 11.77 12.79 -15.17
C ASN A 299 12.51 14.10 -15.48
N ASN A 300 13.73 14.02 -16.04
CA ASN A 300 14.58 15.16 -16.32
C ASN A 300 14.83 16.07 -15.09
N GLY A 301 14.95 15.47 -13.90
CA GLY A 301 15.18 16.18 -12.64
C GLY A 301 13.92 16.69 -11.92
N ALA A 302 12.73 16.38 -12.44
CA ALA A 302 11.46 16.74 -11.78
C ALA A 302 10.98 15.69 -10.78
N ASP A 303 11.70 14.58 -10.61
CA ASP A 303 11.45 13.45 -9.71
C ASP A 303 9.98 13.03 -9.58
N GLU A 304 9.66 11.82 -9.98
CA GLU A 304 8.33 11.25 -9.79
C GLU A 304 8.44 9.95 -8.99
N ILE A 305 7.87 9.94 -7.79
CA ILE A 305 7.86 8.81 -6.89
C ILE A 305 6.44 8.25 -6.79
N GLY A 306 6.33 6.96 -7.03
CA GLY A 306 5.09 6.24 -6.85
C GLY A 306 5.30 4.96 -6.06
N ARG A 307 4.22 4.46 -5.48
CA ARG A 307 4.18 3.11 -4.91
C ARG A 307 3.05 2.35 -5.58
N ALA A 308 3.28 1.07 -5.84
CA ALA A 308 2.27 0.22 -6.44
C ALA A 308 1.69 -0.76 -5.43
N HIS A 309 0.38 -0.97 -5.55
CA HIS A 309 -0.33 -2.09 -4.98
C HIS A 309 -0.93 -2.92 -6.09
N VAL A 310 -0.64 -4.18 -6.07
CA VAL A 310 -1.26 -5.18 -6.94
C VAL A 310 -2.21 -6.02 -6.11
#